data_2264396e94800cd04e4dccabd2725847
#
_entry.id   2264396e94800cd04e4dccabd2725847
#
_cell.length_a   1.000
_cell.length_b   1.000
_cell.length_c   1.000
_cell.angle_alpha   90.00
_cell.angle_beta   90.00
_cell.angle_gamma   90.00
#
_symmetry.space_group_name_H-M   'P 1'
#
loop_
_entity.id
_entity.type
_entity.pdbx_description
1 polymer ?
#
loop_
_entity_poly.entity_id
_entity_poly.type
_entity_poly.pdbx_seq_one_letter_code
_entity_poly.pdbx_strand_id
1 'polypeptide(L)'
;MNRRDAVASLALLAEWLAVGHPAAAQTQTPPSVASTNPRGPVFQHDLPNVTLEDWEVTVNYVDYAPGHVGAPHRHAGFVLVYVLEGSVTAKISGQGEERTYTVGQIFYEQPGATHEVSRNASQTRPARLLAMIFAKKGSTLTVPA
;
A
#
# COMPACT_ATOMS: atom_id res chain seq x y z
N MET A 1 -72.49 17.38 -29.18
CA MET A 1 -72.70 17.21 -30.63
C MET A 1 -71.38 16.79 -31.25
N ASN A 2 -71.46 15.62 -31.88
CA ASN A 2 -70.68 15.05 -32.99
C ASN A 2 -69.22 14.68 -32.72
N ARG A 3 -69.01 13.43 -32.74
CA ARG A 3 -68.77 12.36 -33.75
C ARG A 3 -67.27 12.24 -33.99
N ARG A 4 -66.72 11.11 -33.61
CA ARG A 4 -66.39 9.94 -34.44
C ARG A 4 -65.35 10.33 -35.52
N ASP A 5 -64.14 9.72 -35.41
CA ASP A 5 -63.84 8.65 -36.38
C ASP A 5 -62.61 7.88 -35.87
N ALA A 6 -62.78 6.58 -35.87
CA ALA A 6 -61.81 5.57 -35.65
C ALA A 6 -61.04 5.37 -36.96
N VAL A 7 -59.71 5.30 -36.92
CA VAL A 7 -58.91 4.67 -38.00
C VAL A 7 -58.00 3.65 -37.34
N ALA A 8 -58.31 2.41 -37.61
CA ALA A 8 -57.43 1.28 -37.39
C ALA A 8 -56.25 1.32 -38.40
N SER A 9 -55.08 1.07 -37.94
CA SER A 9 -53.95 0.76 -38.81
C SER A 9 -53.04 -0.29 -38.19
N LEU A 10 -53.12 -1.43 -38.80
CA LEU A 10 -52.22 -2.56 -38.94
C LEU A 10 -50.93 -2.57 -38.10
N ALA A 11 -50.87 -3.62 -37.30
CA ALA A 11 -49.66 -4.20 -36.76
C ALA A 11 -48.76 -4.74 -37.91
N LEU A 12 -47.55 -4.28 -38.00
CA LEU A 12 -46.47 -4.96 -38.66
C LEU A 12 -45.54 -5.52 -37.62
N LEU A 13 -45.68 -6.81 -37.36
CA LEU A 13 -44.70 -7.62 -36.63
C LEU A 13 -43.48 -7.78 -37.52
N ALA A 14 -42.43 -7.03 -37.18
CA ALA A 14 -41.09 -7.31 -37.70
C ALA A 14 -40.41 -8.27 -36.71
N GLU A 15 -40.39 -9.55 -37.06
CA GLU A 15 -39.56 -10.55 -36.40
C GLU A 15 -38.09 -10.21 -36.65
N TRP A 16 -37.42 -9.68 -35.64
CA TRP A 16 -35.97 -9.62 -35.64
C TRP A 16 -35.43 -10.98 -35.22
N LEU A 17 -34.99 -11.75 -36.20
CA LEU A 17 -34.14 -12.92 -35.99
C LEU A 17 -32.83 -12.42 -35.33
N ALA A 18 -32.72 -12.59 -34.03
CA ALA A 18 -31.48 -12.39 -33.30
C ALA A 18 -30.50 -13.51 -33.72
N VAL A 19 -29.68 -13.24 -34.73
CA VAL A 19 -28.50 -14.06 -35.01
C VAL A 19 -27.54 -13.83 -33.85
N GLY A 20 -27.53 -14.78 -32.91
CA GLY A 20 -26.58 -14.82 -31.80
C GLY A 20 -25.16 -14.96 -32.33
N HIS A 21 -24.42 -13.86 -32.34
CA HIS A 21 -22.98 -13.92 -32.48
C HIS A 21 -22.41 -14.47 -31.17
N PRO A 22 -21.62 -15.55 -31.20
CA PRO A 22 -20.89 -15.95 -30.01
C PRO A 22 -19.93 -14.82 -29.69
N ALA A 23 -20.14 -14.16 -28.53
CA ALA A 23 -19.17 -13.25 -27.97
C ALA A 23 -17.90 -14.06 -27.69
N ALA A 24 -16.91 -13.90 -28.58
CA ALA A 24 -15.58 -14.40 -28.34
C ALA A 24 -15.09 -13.72 -27.03
N ALA A 25 -14.99 -14.49 -25.97
CA ALA A 25 -14.37 -14.05 -24.74
C ALA A 25 -12.93 -13.64 -25.09
N GLN A 26 -12.72 -12.34 -25.21
CA GLN A 26 -11.37 -11.80 -25.31
C GLN A 26 -10.72 -12.06 -23.95
N THR A 27 -9.91 -13.08 -23.90
CA THR A 27 -8.97 -13.30 -22.80
C THR A 27 -8.01 -12.11 -22.83
N GLN A 28 -8.34 -11.07 -22.06
CA GLN A 28 -7.41 -9.98 -21.82
C GLN A 28 -6.26 -10.59 -21.03
N THR A 29 -5.17 -10.87 -21.71
CA THR A 29 -3.89 -11.13 -21.06
C THR A 29 -3.61 -9.90 -20.19
N PRO A 30 -3.44 -10.05 -18.87
CA PRO A 30 -3.09 -8.91 -18.03
C PRO A 30 -1.83 -8.28 -18.63
N PRO A 31 -1.73 -6.94 -18.66
CA PRO A 31 -0.55 -6.28 -19.18
C PRO A 31 0.66 -6.87 -18.44
N SER A 32 1.56 -7.48 -19.18
CA SER A 32 2.88 -7.87 -18.67
C SER A 32 3.50 -6.59 -18.15
N VAL A 33 3.52 -6.43 -16.81
CA VAL A 33 4.34 -5.41 -16.17
C VAL A 33 5.76 -5.81 -16.52
N ALA A 34 6.32 -5.19 -17.54
CA ALA A 34 7.74 -5.31 -17.82
C ALA A 34 8.43 -4.88 -16.53
N SER A 35 8.97 -5.84 -15.80
CA SER A 35 9.77 -5.59 -14.62
C SER A 35 10.99 -4.81 -15.08
N THR A 36 10.91 -3.49 -15.00
CA THR A 36 12.06 -2.59 -15.11
C THR A 36 12.85 -2.65 -13.82
N ASN A 37 13.11 -3.87 -13.34
CA ASN A 37 13.92 -4.04 -12.15
C ASN A 37 15.35 -3.66 -12.55
N PRO A 38 15.88 -2.49 -12.12
CA PRO A 38 17.27 -2.17 -12.39
C PRO A 38 18.09 -3.32 -11.80
N ARG A 39 19.11 -3.76 -12.54
CA ARG A 39 20.03 -4.81 -12.06
C ARG A 39 20.80 -4.26 -10.86
N GLY A 40 20.27 -4.44 -9.66
CA GLY A 40 20.88 -3.95 -8.43
C GLY A 40 19.91 -4.01 -7.24
N PRO A 41 20.40 -3.76 -6.02
CA PRO A 41 19.56 -3.75 -4.82
C PRO A 41 18.57 -2.57 -4.88
N VAL A 42 17.32 -2.81 -4.47
CA VAL A 42 16.31 -1.75 -4.31
C VAL A 42 16.56 -0.92 -3.05
N PHE A 43 17.33 -1.49 -2.11
CA PHE A 43 17.73 -0.85 -0.86
C PHE A 43 19.04 -1.49 -0.39
N GLN A 44 19.96 -0.68 0.12
CA GLN A 44 21.19 -1.11 0.75
C GLN A 44 21.51 -0.17 1.90
N HIS A 45 21.81 -0.73 3.07
CA HIS A 45 22.17 0.01 4.26
C HIS A 45 23.14 -0.82 5.11
N ASP A 46 24.10 -0.18 5.73
CA ASP A 46 24.98 -0.86 6.67
C ASP A 46 24.21 -1.29 7.91
N LEU A 47 24.43 -2.52 8.36
CA LEU A 47 23.86 -2.99 9.61
C LEU A 47 24.54 -2.31 10.79
N PRO A 48 23.81 -2.11 11.90
CA PRO A 48 24.43 -1.60 13.11
C PRO A 48 25.51 -2.58 13.61
N ASN A 49 26.50 -2.07 14.34
CA ASN A 49 27.53 -2.90 14.95
C ASN A 49 26.96 -3.67 16.17
N VAL A 50 26.23 -4.74 15.89
CA VAL A 50 25.57 -5.61 16.87
C VAL A 50 25.93 -7.07 16.63
N THR A 51 26.02 -7.85 17.70
CA THR A 51 26.07 -9.32 17.62
C THR A 51 24.63 -9.81 17.59
N LEU A 52 24.29 -10.59 16.56
CA LEU A 52 22.90 -11.09 16.37
C LEU A 52 22.57 -12.33 17.22
N GLU A 53 23.42 -12.71 18.17
CA GLU A 53 23.12 -13.78 19.12
C GLU A 53 21.87 -13.42 19.95
N ASP A 54 20.93 -14.35 20.04
CA ASP A 54 19.63 -14.19 20.69
C ASP A 54 18.74 -13.05 20.12
N TRP A 55 18.97 -12.70 18.86
CA TRP A 55 18.07 -11.80 18.16
C TRP A 55 17.00 -12.58 17.39
N GLU A 56 15.91 -11.87 17.14
CA GLU A 56 14.83 -12.34 16.28
C GLU A 56 14.33 -11.19 15.41
N VAL A 57 13.63 -11.52 14.33
CA VAL A 57 12.89 -10.56 13.52
C VAL A 57 11.40 -10.77 13.74
N THR A 58 10.71 -9.70 14.10
CA THR A 58 9.24 -9.67 14.14
C THR A 58 8.75 -8.86 12.96
N VAL A 59 7.82 -9.42 12.19
CA VAL A 59 7.28 -8.80 10.99
C VAL A 59 5.80 -8.50 11.20
N ASN A 60 5.43 -7.22 11.06
CA ASN A 60 4.06 -6.76 11.27
C ASN A 60 3.55 -5.97 10.07
N TYR A 61 2.27 -6.12 9.75
CA TYR A 61 1.56 -5.12 8.99
C TYR A 61 1.18 -3.95 9.89
N VAL A 62 1.38 -2.74 9.37
CA VAL A 62 0.97 -1.50 10.02
C VAL A 62 0.04 -0.75 9.08
N ASP A 63 -1.20 -0.59 9.50
CA ASP A 63 -2.23 0.08 8.71
C ASP A 63 -2.43 1.52 9.21
N TYR A 64 -2.32 2.48 8.30
CA TYR A 64 -2.59 3.89 8.55
C TYR A 64 -3.86 4.32 7.84
N ALA A 65 -4.89 4.63 8.61
CA ALA A 65 -6.09 5.27 8.08
C ALA A 65 -5.74 6.60 7.40
N PRO A 66 -6.59 7.12 6.51
CA PRO A 66 -6.44 8.47 5.97
C PRO A 66 -6.23 9.49 7.09
N GLY A 67 -5.22 10.36 6.97
CA GLY A 67 -4.90 11.38 7.95
C GLY A 67 -4.33 10.87 9.29
N HIS A 68 -4.04 9.59 9.42
CA HIS A 68 -3.43 9.03 10.64
C HIS A 68 -2.10 9.71 10.97
N VAL A 69 -1.92 10.05 12.25
CA VAL A 69 -0.67 10.54 12.83
C VAL A 69 -0.33 9.67 14.04
N GLY A 70 0.79 8.96 13.97
CA GLY A 70 1.32 8.15 15.05
C GLY A 70 2.05 9.00 16.11
N ALA A 71 2.02 8.54 17.35
CA ALA A 71 2.80 9.17 18.41
C ALA A 71 4.30 8.86 18.25
N PRO A 72 5.20 9.75 18.66
CA PRO A 72 6.62 9.46 18.71
C PRO A 72 6.92 8.24 19.56
N HIS A 73 7.81 7.38 19.05
CA HIS A 73 8.13 6.11 19.70
C HIS A 73 9.55 5.65 19.36
N ARG A 74 10.00 4.59 20.04
CA ARG A 74 11.29 3.93 19.80
C ARG A 74 11.10 2.43 19.68
N HIS A 75 12.02 1.79 18.98
CA HIS A 75 12.08 0.34 18.87
C HIS A 75 13.25 -0.23 19.68
N ALA A 76 13.09 -1.48 20.18
CA ALA A 76 14.10 -2.17 20.99
C ALA A 76 15.40 -2.48 20.23
N GLY A 77 15.40 -2.39 18.90
CA GLY A 77 16.54 -2.65 18.05
C GLY A 77 16.51 -1.77 16.82
N PHE A 78 16.70 -2.34 15.64
CA PHE A 78 16.59 -1.62 14.38
C PHE A 78 15.41 -2.12 13.55
N VAL A 79 14.91 -1.28 12.65
CA VAL A 79 13.73 -1.59 11.85
C VAL A 79 14.00 -1.31 10.37
N LEU A 80 13.51 -2.22 9.53
CA LEU A 80 13.29 -1.96 8.11
C LEU A 80 11.80 -1.85 7.85
N VAL A 81 11.39 -0.78 7.17
CA VAL A 81 9.98 -0.57 6.84
C VAL A 81 9.83 -0.48 5.33
N TYR A 82 8.98 -1.34 4.78
CA TYR A 82 8.64 -1.37 3.36
C TYR A 82 7.22 -0.83 3.15
N VAL A 83 7.04 0.09 2.23
CA VAL A 83 5.71 0.65 1.90
C VAL A 83 5.01 -0.27 0.90
N LEU A 84 3.91 -0.88 1.34
CA LEU A 84 3.08 -1.79 0.54
C LEU A 84 1.96 -1.06 -0.21
N GLU A 85 1.38 -0.03 0.42
CA GLU A 85 0.26 0.72 -0.13
C GLU A 85 0.33 2.18 0.32
N GLY A 86 -0.12 3.10 -0.56
CA GLY A 86 -0.20 4.51 -0.24
C GLY A 86 1.15 5.20 -0.11
N SER A 87 1.24 6.13 0.84
CA SER A 87 2.47 6.86 1.15
C SER A 87 2.51 7.28 2.60
N VAL A 88 3.68 7.26 3.20
CA VAL A 88 3.90 7.63 4.59
C VAL A 88 4.99 8.67 4.71
N THR A 89 4.85 9.58 5.66
CA THR A 89 5.89 10.52 6.01
C THR A 89 6.50 10.08 7.34
N ALA A 90 7.83 9.92 7.34
CA ALA A 90 8.60 9.51 8.50
C ALA A 90 9.74 10.50 8.77
N LYS A 91 10.05 10.70 10.06
CA LYS A 91 11.27 11.37 10.52
C LYS A 91 11.87 10.53 11.63
N ILE A 92 13.12 10.14 11.42
CA ILE A 92 13.90 9.35 12.37
C ILE A 92 15.00 10.25 12.93
N SER A 93 15.12 10.32 14.25
CA SER A 93 16.15 11.13 14.90
C SER A 93 17.54 10.76 14.39
N GLY A 94 18.35 11.77 14.11
CA GLY A 94 19.71 11.59 13.55
C GLY A 94 19.78 11.30 12.03
N GLN A 95 18.65 11.22 11.32
CA GLN A 95 18.61 10.96 9.87
C GLN A 95 18.21 12.18 9.01
N GLY A 96 18.21 13.37 9.59
CA GLY A 96 17.85 14.62 8.89
C GLY A 96 16.37 14.94 8.94
N GLU A 97 15.88 15.58 7.88
CA GLU A 97 14.50 16.06 7.80
C GLU A 97 13.50 14.93 7.50
N GLU A 98 12.21 15.21 7.74
CA GLU A 98 11.14 14.28 7.40
C GLU A 98 11.12 13.98 5.88
N ARG A 99 10.79 12.74 5.57
CA ARG A 99 10.70 12.26 4.19
C ARG A 99 9.41 11.50 3.96
N THR A 100 8.86 11.63 2.75
CA THR A 100 7.72 10.84 2.32
C THR A 100 8.20 9.65 1.49
N TYR A 101 7.75 8.47 1.88
CA TYR A 101 8.04 7.20 1.21
C TYR A 101 6.76 6.67 0.55
N THR A 102 6.90 6.16 -0.67
CA THR A 102 5.81 5.62 -1.48
C THR A 102 5.98 4.12 -1.70
N VAL A 103 4.98 3.47 -2.30
CA VAL A 103 4.99 2.03 -2.59
C VAL A 103 6.32 1.58 -3.21
N GLY A 104 6.89 0.52 -2.67
CA GLY A 104 8.17 -0.05 -3.10
C GLY A 104 9.40 0.57 -2.46
N GLN A 105 9.26 1.66 -1.72
CA GLN A 105 10.37 2.28 -1.01
C GLN A 105 10.54 1.70 0.39
N ILE A 106 11.78 1.75 0.87
CA ILE A 106 12.19 1.25 2.19
C ILE A 106 12.84 2.39 2.96
N PHE A 107 12.59 2.43 4.27
CA PHE A 107 13.38 3.23 5.19
C PHE A 107 13.87 2.39 6.36
N TYR A 108 14.90 2.90 7.02
CA TYR A 108 15.60 2.25 8.11
C TYR A 108 15.49 3.10 9.37
N GLU A 109 15.33 2.45 10.52
CA GLU A 109 15.37 3.07 11.83
C GLU A 109 16.52 2.44 12.63
N GLN A 110 17.55 3.23 12.96
CA GLN A 110 18.70 2.73 13.70
C GLN A 110 18.34 2.44 15.16
N PRO A 111 19.11 1.58 15.84
CA PRO A 111 18.89 1.28 17.26
C PRO A 111 18.87 2.53 18.13
N GLY A 112 17.88 2.63 19.02
CA GLY A 112 17.72 3.74 19.95
C GLY A 112 17.23 5.05 19.36
N ALA A 113 17.04 5.14 18.06
CA ALA A 113 16.44 6.32 17.43
C ALA A 113 15.00 6.50 17.86
N THR A 114 14.57 7.76 17.88
CA THR A 114 13.15 8.10 17.98
C THR A 114 12.55 8.22 16.59
N HIS A 115 11.47 7.49 16.33
CA HIS A 115 10.59 7.75 15.19
C HIS A 115 9.73 8.96 15.55
N GLU A 116 10.25 10.16 15.21
CA GLU A 116 9.67 11.45 15.64
C GLU A 116 8.37 11.77 14.89
N VAL A 117 8.32 11.43 13.61
CA VAL A 117 7.15 11.62 12.75
C VAL A 117 6.80 10.30 12.08
N SER A 118 5.57 9.89 12.25
CA SER A 118 5.00 8.68 11.65
C SER A 118 3.57 8.98 11.25
N ARG A 119 3.31 9.29 9.97
CA ARG A 119 1.96 9.64 9.52
C ARG A 119 1.66 9.16 8.11
N ASN A 120 0.37 8.94 7.85
CA ASN A 120 -0.11 8.81 6.49
C ASN A 120 0.05 10.16 5.77
N ALA A 121 0.70 10.15 4.61
CA ALA A 121 0.87 11.37 3.81
C ALA A 121 -0.44 11.83 3.13
N SER A 122 -1.47 10.95 3.09
CA SER A 122 -2.76 11.21 2.46
C SER A 122 -3.86 11.42 3.51
N GLN A 123 -4.70 12.43 3.28
CA GLN A 123 -5.91 12.68 4.07
C GLN A 123 -7.13 11.86 3.60
N THR A 124 -7.02 11.19 2.44
CA THR A 124 -8.17 10.54 1.79
C THR A 124 -7.93 9.08 1.43
N ARG A 125 -6.69 8.61 1.42
CA ARG A 125 -6.32 7.23 1.07
C ARG A 125 -5.58 6.56 2.22
N PRO A 126 -5.80 5.26 2.47
CA PRO A 126 -5.04 4.51 3.46
C PRO A 126 -3.59 4.30 3.00
N ALA A 127 -2.75 3.91 3.94
CA ALA A 127 -1.42 3.40 3.67
C ALA A 127 -1.17 2.13 4.49
N ARG A 128 -0.35 1.22 3.95
CA ARG A 128 0.05 -0.02 4.61
C ARG A 128 1.55 -0.20 4.51
N LEU A 129 2.14 -0.58 5.62
CA LEU A 129 3.55 -0.86 5.74
C LEU A 129 3.79 -2.33 6.14
N LEU A 130 4.97 -2.84 5.80
CA LEU A 130 5.54 -4.04 6.38
C LEU A 130 6.73 -3.58 7.25
N ALA A 131 6.56 -3.66 8.57
CA ALA A 131 7.62 -3.34 9.53
C ALA A 131 8.35 -4.62 9.94
N MET A 132 9.65 -4.68 9.74
CA MET A 132 10.54 -5.78 10.13
C MET A 132 11.42 -5.28 11.28
N ILE A 133 11.07 -5.66 12.50
CA ILE A 133 11.76 -5.22 13.73
C ILE A 133 12.74 -6.30 14.15
N PHE A 134 14.01 -5.96 14.16
CA PHE A 134 15.11 -6.81 14.62
C PHE A 134 15.48 -6.42 16.05
N ALA A 135 15.27 -7.31 16.98
CA ALA A 135 15.54 -7.05 18.40
C ALA A 135 15.96 -8.32 19.14
N LYS A 136 16.51 -8.18 20.33
CA LYS A 136 16.76 -9.34 21.20
C LYS A 136 15.44 -9.99 21.62
N LYS A 137 15.43 -11.32 21.68
CA LYS A 137 14.29 -12.10 22.11
C LYS A 137 13.76 -11.59 23.46
N GLY A 138 12.44 -11.49 23.54
CA GLY A 138 11.75 -11.04 24.76
C GLY A 138 11.79 -9.53 25.00
N SER A 139 12.34 -8.73 24.10
CA SER A 139 12.29 -7.27 24.20
C SER A 139 10.88 -6.74 23.97
N THR A 140 10.52 -5.65 24.66
CA THR A 140 9.34 -4.83 24.30
C THR A 140 9.64 -4.12 23.00
N LEU A 141 9.00 -4.51 21.90
CA LEU A 141 9.38 -4.09 20.55
C LEU A 141 9.22 -2.59 20.31
N THR A 142 8.23 -1.95 20.94
CA THR A 142 7.92 -0.54 20.75
C THR A 142 7.58 0.10 22.09
N VAL A 143 8.18 1.23 22.37
CA VAL A 143 7.93 2.03 23.57
C VAL A 143 7.72 3.49 23.21
N PRO A 144 6.94 4.26 23.97
CA PRO A 144 6.85 5.71 23.78
C PRO A 144 8.23 6.38 23.85
N ALA A 145 8.40 7.48 23.10
CA ALA A 145 9.65 8.25 23.07
C ALA A 145 9.79 9.14 24.30
#